data_730e3736ac2f9394a848008b91b1f8f4
#
_entry.id   730e3736ac2f9394a848008b91b1f8f4
#
_cell.length_a   1.000
_cell.length_b   1.000
_cell.length_c   1.000
_cell.angle_alpha   90.00
_cell.angle_beta   90.00
_cell.angle_gamma   90.00
#
_symmetry.space_group_name_H-M   'P 1'
#
loop_
_entity.id
_entity.type
_entity.pdbx_description
1 polymer ?
#
loop_
_entity_poly.entity_id
_entity_poly.type
_entity_poly.pdbx_seq_one_letter_code
_entity_poly.pdbx_strand_id
1 'polypeptide(L)'
;MEARRLNKDLRGPAWCMLGHALCMAVLPMLALIAVLTVKIWPELSASFAQAALDPQAISERAQELVVRAASEGSWYETLACALNVLCAILSLIPFAIYGARRQVNLSLAPREVTIKRVLSLIVMVMCVNGLAGFANIPVEWLFNRAGYTILWDFPLGDTATAKTIMTVYAVVLAPVIEEILFRGYLLGGLRRYGDRFAVVSSALLFGLMHGNLSQFLSALCIGLLLGYARVRYGSLLVCMFAHAGNNLLALGLDLLPDWTSLIVMLAMIGLGVPLLRRLLREKGELSDPAELQAQRVGRRLWLNVPMVIYLLIALRQFAAAVLPLG
;
A
#
# COMPACT_ATOMS: atom_id res chain seq x y z
N MET A 1 20.74 -29.27 -5.50
CA MET A 1 19.37 -29.12 -6.03
C MET A 1 18.49 -28.28 -5.11
N GLU A 2 18.47 -28.53 -3.81
CA GLU A 2 17.63 -27.84 -2.82
C GLU A 2 17.86 -26.32 -2.72
N ALA A 3 19.14 -25.89 -2.68
CA ALA A 3 19.49 -24.47 -2.64
C ALA A 3 19.02 -23.67 -3.88
N ARG A 4 19.02 -24.28 -5.06
CA ARG A 4 18.49 -23.64 -6.29
C ARG A 4 16.96 -23.53 -6.26
N ARG A 5 16.25 -24.54 -5.72
CA ARG A 5 14.80 -24.50 -5.53
C ARG A 5 14.42 -23.40 -4.54
N LEU A 6 15.10 -23.32 -3.41
CA LEU A 6 14.86 -22.31 -2.38
C LEU A 6 15.06 -20.88 -2.91
N ASN A 7 16.14 -20.65 -3.70
CA ASN A 7 16.38 -19.35 -4.35
C ASN A 7 15.27 -18.98 -5.33
N LYS A 8 14.80 -19.93 -6.16
CA LYS A 8 13.70 -19.70 -7.10
C LYS A 8 12.39 -19.38 -6.36
N ASP A 9 12.18 -20.05 -5.24
CA ASP A 9 11.02 -19.91 -4.40
C ASP A 9 10.93 -18.53 -3.75
N LEU A 10 12.02 -18.04 -3.20
CA LEU A 10 12.08 -16.77 -2.50
C LEU A 10 12.23 -15.54 -3.42
N ARG A 11 12.48 -15.73 -4.71
CA ARG A 11 12.36 -14.66 -5.72
C ARG A 11 10.90 -14.33 -6.07
N GLY A 12 9.96 -15.26 -5.85
CA GLY A 12 8.55 -15.07 -6.15
C GLY A 12 7.95 -13.83 -5.49
N PRO A 13 8.03 -13.67 -4.15
CA PRO A 13 7.59 -12.45 -3.46
C PRO A 13 8.20 -11.17 -4.01
N ALA A 14 9.50 -11.19 -4.34
CA ALA A 14 10.20 -10.04 -4.91
C ALA A 14 9.65 -9.64 -6.30
N TRP A 15 9.39 -10.61 -7.17
CA TRP A 15 8.75 -10.36 -8.45
C TRP A 15 7.31 -9.85 -8.29
N CYS A 16 6.58 -10.30 -7.27
CA CYS A 16 5.25 -9.78 -6.95
C CYS A 16 5.33 -8.29 -6.59
N MET A 17 6.23 -7.92 -5.68
CA MET A 17 6.40 -6.53 -5.25
C MET A 17 6.87 -5.62 -6.39
N LEU A 18 7.82 -6.10 -7.20
CA LEU A 18 8.29 -5.34 -8.37
C LEU A 18 7.18 -5.18 -9.41
N GLY A 19 6.41 -6.24 -9.68
CA GLY A 19 5.25 -6.19 -10.57
C GLY A 19 4.17 -5.22 -10.07
N HIS A 20 3.89 -5.22 -8.76
CA HIS A 20 2.98 -4.25 -8.14
C HIS A 20 3.50 -2.81 -8.32
N ALA A 21 4.77 -2.55 -8.01
CA ALA A 21 5.36 -1.22 -8.16
C ALA A 21 5.29 -0.73 -9.62
N LEU A 22 5.53 -1.61 -10.60
CA LEU A 22 5.40 -1.29 -12.02
C LEU A 22 3.93 -1.00 -12.39
N CYS A 23 2.98 -1.80 -11.92
CA CYS A 23 1.56 -1.56 -12.16
C CYS A 23 1.11 -0.22 -11.58
N MET A 24 1.52 0.13 -10.36
CA MET A 24 1.06 1.34 -9.69
C MET A 24 1.77 2.62 -10.13
N ALA A 25 3.05 2.56 -10.52
CA ALA A 25 3.83 3.74 -10.88
C ALA A 25 3.91 3.98 -12.39
N VAL A 26 4.09 2.92 -13.19
CA VAL A 26 4.43 3.05 -14.62
C VAL A 26 3.18 2.98 -15.50
N LEU A 27 2.27 2.03 -15.25
CA LEU A 27 1.12 1.84 -16.13
C LEU A 27 0.16 3.04 -16.15
N PRO A 28 -0.24 3.65 -15.00
CA PRO A 28 -1.10 4.83 -15.02
C PRO A 28 -0.46 5.99 -15.76
N MET A 29 0.85 6.20 -15.54
CA MET A 29 1.60 7.26 -16.20
C MET A 29 1.61 7.07 -17.73
N LEU A 30 1.94 5.87 -18.20
CA LEU A 30 1.97 5.57 -19.64
C LEU A 30 0.58 5.69 -20.27
N ALA A 31 -0.46 5.20 -19.61
CA ALA A 31 -1.84 5.31 -20.08
C ALA A 31 -2.27 6.78 -20.18
N LEU A 32 -1.94 7.59 -19.18
CA LEU A 32 -2.27 9.01 -19.15
C LEU A 32 -1.52 9.78 -20.23
N ILE A 33 -0.22 9.51 -20.43
CA ILE A 33 0.58 10.08 -21.53
C ILE A 33 -0.05 9.73 -22.88
N ALA A 34 -0.45 8.46 -23.09
CA ALA A 34 -1.06 8.01 -24.34
C ALA A 34 -2.37 8.76 -24.61
N VAL A 35 -3.25 8.90 -23.62
CA VAL A 35 -4.52 9.63 -23.76
C VAL A 35 -4.29 11.11 -24.05
N LEU A 36 -3.37 11.75 -23.31
CA LEU A 36 -3.00 13.15 -23.57
C LEU A 36 -2.44 13.32 -24.98
N THR A 37 -1.53 12.45 -25.40
CA THR A 37 -0.95 12.49 -26.75
C THR A 37 -2.05 12.42 -27.82
N VAL A 38 -2.98 11.45 -27.70
CA VAL A 38 -4.10 11.32 -28.65
C VAL A 38 -4.96 12.59 -28.66
N LYS A 39 -5.24 13.17 -27.48
CA LYS A 39 -6.07 14.37 -27.37
C LYS A 39 -5.43 15.61 -28.00
N ILE A 40 -4.12 15.82 -27.80
CA ILE A 40 -3.42 17.00 -28.31
C ILE A 40 -2.91 16.84 -29.74
N TRP A 41 -2.82 15.59 -30.26
CA TRP A 41 -2.21 15.28 -31.55
C TRP A 41 -2.77 16.07 -32.74
N PRO A 42 -4.08 16.29 -32.88
CA PRO A 42 -4.62 17.07 -34.02
C PRO A 42 -4.06 18.49 -34.04
N GLU A 43 -4.01 19.17 -32.90
CA GLU A 43 -3.52 20.56 -32.82
C GLU A 43 -1.98 20.61 -32.90
N LEU A 44 -1.30 19.66 -32.27
CA LEU A 44 0.15 19.56 -32.33
C LEU A 44 0.64 19.26 -33.75
N SER A 45 -0.02 18.34 -34.47
CA SER A 45 0.32 18.01 -35.86
C SER A 45 0.09 19.18 -36.81
N ALA A 46 -0.97 19.96 -36.60
CA ALA A 46 -1.20 21.20 -37.34
C ALA A 46 -0.11 22.26 -37.09
N SER A 47 0.38 22.33 -35.84
CA SER A 47 1.49 23.22 -35.45
C SER A 47 2.83 22.81 -36.10
N PHE A 48 3.10 21.54 -36.32
CA PHE A 48 4.28 21.07 -37.04
C PHE A 48 4.30 21.59 -38.49
N ALA A 49 3.12 21.69 -39.15
CA ALA A 49 3.02 22.20 -40.51
C ALA A 49 3.27 23.72 -40.57
N GLN A 50 3.03 24.45 -39.50
CA GLN A 50 3.15 25.92 -39.44
C GLN A 50 4.49 26.40 -38.89
N ALA A 51 5.12 25.66 -37.98
CA ALA A 51 6.28 26.09 -37.18
C ALA A 51 7.63 25.95 -37.86
N ALA A 52 7.71 25.83 -39.18
CA ALA A 52 8.98 25.78 -39.92
C ALA A 52 10.13 25.00 -39.26
N LEU A 53 9.80 23.89 -38.56
CA LEU A 53 10.73 22.93 -37.90
C LEU A 53 11.61 23.52 -36.77
N ASP A 54 11.18 24.58 -36.10
CA ASP A 54 11.88 24.98 -34.84
C ASP A 54 11.52 24.03 -33.67
N PRO A 55 12.49 23.21 -33.19
CA PRO A 55 12.24 22.25 -32.12
C PRO A 55 11.80 22.89 -30.80
N GLN A 56 12.26 24.12 -30.52
CA GLN A 56 11.94 24.83 -29.29
C GLN A 56 10.48 25.30 -29.31
N ALA A 57 10.03 25.92 -30.41
CA ALA A 57 8.66 26.35 -30.59
C ALA A 57 7.68 25.17 -30.54
N ILE A 58 8.05 24.00 -31.09
CA ILE A 58 7.28 22.78 -31.02
C ILE A 58 7.17 22.29 -29.58
N SER A 59 8.28 22.29 -28.81
CA SER A 59 8.31 21.85 -27.41
C SER A 59 7.42 22.75 -26.53
N GLU A 60 7.52 24.06 -26.69
CA GLU A 60 6.70 25.04 -25.96
C GLU A 60 5.22 24.87 -26.28
N ARG A 61 4.87 24.68 -27.54
CA ARG A 61 3.48 24.43 -27.96
C ARG A 61 2.95 23.11 -27.42
N ALA A 62 3.75 22.04 -27.42
CA ALA A 62 3.35 20.77 -26.85
C ALA A 62 3.09 20.88 -25.34
N GLN A 63 3.93 21.60 -24.59
CA GLN A 63 3.73 21.86 -23.16
C GLN A 63 2.44 22.65 -22.90
N GLU A 64 2.19 23.73 -23.66
CA GLU A 64 0.95 24.50 -23.56
C GLU A 64 -0.29 23.64 -23.80
N LEU A 65 -0.28 22.81 -24.85
CA LEU A 65 -1.39 21.91 -25.19
C LEU A 65 -1.62 20.85 -24.10
N VAL A 66 -0.57 20.29 -23.52
CA VAL A 66 -0.67 19.33 -22.39
C VAL A 66 -1.30 19.99 -21.18
N VAL A 67 -0.80 21.17 -20.78
CA VAL A 67 -1.32 21.91 -19.61
C VAL A 67 -2.80 22.26 -19.85
N ARG A 68 -3.14 22.79 -21.02
CA ARG A 68 -4.53 23.13 -21.39
C ARG A 68 -5.41 21.87 -21.36
N ALA A 69 -4.99 20.78 -22.00
CA ALA A 69 -5.76 19.54 -22.05
C ALA A 69 -5.97 18.91 -20.67
N ALA A 70 -4.99 19.05 -19.76
CA ALA A 70 -5.11 18.57 -18.39
C ALA A 70 -6.00 19.48 -17.53
N SER A 71 -6.03 20.79 -17.79
CA SER A 71 -6.82 21.76 -17.01
C SER A 71 -8.27 21.92 -17.52
N GLU A 72 -8.55 21.53 -18.76
CA GLU A 72 -9.90 21.60 -19.35
C GLU A 72 -10.84 20.51 -18.81
N GLY A 73 -11.55 20.81 -17.73
CA GLY A 73 -12.59 19.96 -17.16
C GLY A 73 -12.08 18.87 -16.23
N SER A 74 -13.01 18.16 -15.60
CA SER A 74 -12.74 17.12 -14.59
C SER A 74 -12.32 15.76 -15.16
N TRP A 75 -12.24 15.62 -16.50
CA TRP A 75 -12.01 14.33 -17.17
C TRP A 75 -10.62 13.75 -16.84
N TYR A 76 -9.59 14.62 -16.79
CA TYR A 76 -8.21 14.20 -16.56
C TYR A 76 -8.05 13.58 -15.15
N GLU A 77 -8.57 14.27 -14.15
CA GLU A 77 -8.53 13.80 -12.76
C GLU A 77 -9.36 12.52 -12.59
N THR A 78 -10.57 12.48 -13.15
CA THR A 78 -11.44 11.29 -13.12
C THR A 78 -10.75 10.10 -13.79
N LEU A 79 -10.10 10.32 -14.95
CA LEU A 79 -9.35 9.28 -15.65
C LEU A 79 -8.15 8.81 -14.80
N ALA A 80 -7.40 9.74 -14.22
CA ALA A 80 -6.25 9.39 -13.35
C ALA A 80 -6.67 8.52 -12.17
N CYS A 81 -7.77 8.88 -11.48
CA CYS A 81 -8.34 8.08 -10.41
C CYS A 81 -8.81 6.70 -10.89
N ALA A 82 -9.51 6.62 -12.02
CA ALA A 82 -9.97 5.36 -12.59
C ALA A 82 -8.79 4.45 -13.02
N LEU A 83 -7.75 5.01 -13.62
CA LEU A 83 -6.52 4.30 -13.97
C LEU A 83 -5.79 3.79 -12.73
N ASN A 84 -5.75 4.57 -11.66
CA ASN A 84 -5.16 4.14 -10.39
C ASN A 84 -5.88 2.89 -9.85
N VAL A 85 -7.22 2.93 -9.79
CA VAL A 85 -8.04 1.78 -9.36
C VAL A 85 -7.83 0.57 -10.26
N LEU A 86 -7.83 0.75 -11.58
CA LEU A 86 -7.60 -0.33 -12.54
C LEU A 86 -6.21 -0.95 -12.35
N CYS A 87 -5.18 -0.13 -12.20
CA CYS A 87 -3.81 -0.60 -11.99
C CYS A 87 -3.63 -1.33 -10.65
N ALA A 88 -4.34 -0.89 -9.59
CA ALA A 88 -4.39 -1.61 -8.33
C ALA A 88 -4.99 -3.02 -8.51
N ILE A 89 -6.07 -3.15 -9.29
CA ILE A 89 -6.65 -4.46 -9.61
C ILE A 89 -5.68 -5.31 -10.46
N LEU A 90 -5.05 -4.72 -11.49
CA LEU A 90 -4.08 -5.41 -12.33
C LEU A 90 -2.84 -5.87 -11.54
N SER A 91 -2.49 -5.18 -10.48
CA SER A 91 -1.40 -5.55 -9.58
C SER A 91 -1.62 -6.89 -8.86
N LEU A 92 -2.85 -7.40 -8.83
CA LEU A 92 -3.17 -8.76 -8.34
C LEU A 92 -2.56 -9.87 -9.22
N ILE A 93 -2.32 -9.62 -10.51
CA ILE A 93 -1.90 -10.63 -11.48
C ILE A 93 -0.59 -11.33 -11.08
N PRO A 94 0.54 -10.62 -10.80
CA PRO A 94 1.79 -11.27 -10.41
C PRO A 94 1.65 -12.09 -9.12
N PHE A 95 0.80 -11.63 -8.17
CA PHE A 95 0.54 -12.35 -6.93
C PHE A 95 -0.34 -13.59 -7.16
N ALA A 96 -1.34 -13.50 -8.03
CA ALA A 96 -2.18 -14.65 -8.40
C ALA A 96 -1.34 -15.74 -9.08
N ILE A 97 -0.43 -15.36 -9.99
CA ILE A 97 0.52 -16.28 -10.63
C ILE A 97 1.43 -16.92 -9.57
N TYR A 98 1.96 -16.14 -8.63
CA TYR A 98 2.76 -16.65 -7.52
C TYR A 98 1.95 -17.62 -6.65
N GLY A 99 0.74 -17.22 -6.26
CA GLY A 99 -0.15 -18.03 -5.43
C GLY A 99 -0.52 -19.36 -6.09
N ALA A 100 -0.87 -19.35 -7.38
CA ALA A 100 -1.16 -20.56 -8.15
C ALA A 100 0.05 -21.53 -8.19
N ARG A 101 1.26 -21.01 -8.45
CA ARG A 101 2.50 -21.80 -8.43
C ARG A 101 2.85 -22.37 -7.06
N ARG A 102 2.36 -21.76 -5.99
CA ARG A 102 2.58 -22.14 -4.59
C ARG A 102 1.43 -22.90 -3.99
N GLN A 103 0.34 -23.09 -4.73
CA GLN A 103 -0.89 -23.70 -4.25
C GLN A 103 -1.40 -23.00 -2.97
N VAL A 104 -1.30 -21.64 -2.96
CA VAL A 104 -1.76 -20.85 -1.82
C VAL A 104 -3.27 -20.87 -1.79
N ASN A 105 -3.83 -21.31 -0.67
CA ASN A 105 -5.28 -21.25 -0.44
C ASN A 105 -5.66 -19.89 0.18
N LEU A 106 -6.47 -19.13 -0.55
CA LEU A 106 -7.05 -17.86 -0.08
C LEU A 106 -8.28 -18.16 0.82
N SER A 107 -8.09 -18.84 1.93
CA SER A 107 -9.19 -19.16 2.82
C SER A 107 -9.95 -17.92 3.29
N LEU A 108 -11.19 -17.76 2.85
CA LEU A 108 -12.08 -16.70 3.32
C LEU A 108 -12.63 -17.01 4.72
N ALA A 109 -12.80 -18.32 5.04
CA ALA A 109 -13.31 -18.84 6.30
C ALA A 109 -14.45 -17.97 6.90
N PRO A 110 -15.62 -17.88 6.21
CA PRO A 110 -16.69 -16.95 6.62
C PRO A 110 -17.29 -17.29 7.99
N ARG A 111 -17.18 -18.52 8.45
CA ARG A 111 -17.64 -18.96 9.81
C ARG A 111 -16.83 -18.28 10.92
N GLU A 112 -15.64 -17.83 10.65
CA GLU A 112 -14.78 -17.11 11.59
C GLU A 112 -15.12 -15.61 11.67
N VAL A 113 -15.96 -15.10 10.75
CA VAL A 113 -16.41 -13.71 10.72
C VAL A 113 -17.56 -13.54 11.72
N THR A 114 -17.23 -13.01 12.90
CA THR A 114 -18.22 -12.59 13.88
C THR A 114 -18.12 -11.10 14.13
N ILE A 115 -19.24 -10.44 14.37
CA ILE A 115 -19.29 -8.99 14.64
C ILE A 115 -18.31 -8.63 15.78
N LYS A 116 -18.35 -9.40 16.87
CA LYS A 116 -17.46 -9.19 18.02
C LYS A 116 -15.98 -9.25 17.63
N ARG A 117 -15.58 -10.23 16.82
CA ARG A 117 -14.19 -10.41 16.38
C ARG A 117 -13.75 -9.27 15.46
N VAL A 118 -14.59 -8.90 14.50
CA VAL A 118 -14.31 -7.80 13.57
C VAL A 118 -14.20 -6.48 14.33
N LEU A 119 -15.18 -6.13 15.16
CA LEU A 119 -15.14 -4.90 15.95
C LEU A 119 -13.94 -4.85 16.91
N SER A 120 -13.63 -5.96 17.58
CA SER A 120 -12.45 -6.03 18.45
C SER A 120 -11.16 -5.81 17.66
N LEU A 121 -11.07 -6.35 16.44
CA LEU A 121 -9.89 -6.18 15.60
C LEU A 121 -9.80 -4.77 15.02
N ILE A 122 -10.93 -4.13 14.65
CA ILE A 122 -10.96 -2.71 14.26
C ILE A 122 -10.42 -1.83 15.39
N VAL A 123 -10.89 -2.01 16.62
CA VAL A 123 -10.40 -1.25 17.77
C VAL A 123 -8.90 -1.47 18.01
N MET A 124 -8.43 -2.70 17.88
CA MET A 124 -6.98 -3.00 17.99
C MET A 124 -6.16 -2.38 16.87
N VAL A 125 -6.67 -2.38 15.63
CA VAL A 125 -6.00 -1.75 14.47
C VAL A 125 -5.94 -0.24 14.67
N MET A 126 -7.04 0.42 15.06
CA MET A 126 -7.07 1.84 15.39
C MET A 126 -6.12 2.20 16.54
N CYS A 127 -6.04 1.35 17.56
CA CYS A 127 -5.10 1.51 18.68
C CYS A 127 -3.65 1.49 18.17
N VAL A 128 -3.29 0.52 17.35
CA VAL A 128 -1.95 0.37 16.79
C VAL A 128 -1.62 1.52 15.84
N ASN A 129 -2.57 1.95 15.03
CA ASN A 129 -2.46 3.11 14.13
C ASN A 129 -2.21 4.40 14.93
N GLY A 130 -2.99 4.65 15.98
CA GLY A 130 -2.82 5.82 16.86
C GLY A 130 -1.46 5.81 17.58
N LEU A 131 -1.02 4.67 18.11
CA LEU A 131 0.30 4.53 18.72
C LEU A 131 1.43 4.79 17.72
N ALA A 132 1.30 4.30 16.49
CA ALA A 132 2.26 4.57 15.43
C ALA A 132 2.26 6.04 15.01
N GLY A 133 1.08 6.69 14.96
CA GLY A 133 0.95 8.12 14.74
C GLY A 133 1.69 8.93 15.80
N PHE A 134 1.50 8.64 17.08
CA PHE A 134 2.27 9.28 18.15
C PHE A 134 3.77 9.02 18.05
N ALA A 135 4.19 7.83 17.62
CA ALA A 135 5.61 7.52 17.41
C ALA A 135 6.21 8.26 16.20
N ASN A 136 5.39 8.72 15.25
CA ASN A 136 5.83 9.54 14.13
C ASN A 136 6.08 11.02 14.52
N ILE A 137 5.46 11.52 15.61
CA ILE A 137 5.62 12.93 16.02
C ILE A 137 7.09 13.34 16.20
N PRO A 138 7.94 12.62 16.94
CA PRO A 138 9.34 12.99 17.06
C PRO A 138 10.12 12.89 15.73
N VAL A 139 9.72 11.99 14.85
CA VAL A 139 10.32 11.85 13.51
C VAL A 139 9.98 13.08 12.68
N GLU A 140 8.69 13.46 12.60
CA GLU A 140 8.25 14.67 11.92
C GLU A 140 8.93 15.93 12.49
N TRP A 141 8.99 16.05 13.82
CA TRP A 141 9.69 17.16 14.48
C TRP A 141 11.15 17.26 14.02
N LEU A 142 11.86 16.13 13.91
CA LEU A 142 13.26 16.11 13.45
C LEU A 142 13.38 16.61 12.01
N PHE A 143 12.49 16.15 11.10
CA PHE A 143 12.48 16.59 9.71
C PHE A 143 12.14 18.09 9.60
N ASN A 144 11.14 18.57 10.36
CA ASN A 144 10.76 19.98 10.39
C ASN A 144 11.91 20.88 10.86
N ARG A 145 12.72 20.43 11.84
CA ARG A 145 13.95 21.13 12.26
C ARG A 145 15.01 21.19 11.18
N ALA A 146 15.01 20.25 10.26
CA ALA A 146 15.90 20.22 9.11
C ALA A 146 15.33 20.97 7.88
N GLY A 147 14.14 21.58 7.98
CA GLY A 147 13.49 22.30 6.88
C GLY A 147 12.69 21.42 5.93
N TYR A 148 12.29 20.24 6.37
CA TYR A 148 11.52 19.28 5.56
C TYR A 148 10.28 18.82 6.30
N THR A 149 9.29 18.26 5.56
CA THR A 149 8.13 17.54 6.11
C THR A 149 8.04 16.14 5.52
N ILE A 150 7.57 15.20 6.33
CA ILE A 150 7.23 13.85 5.91
C ILE A 150 5.71 13.62 5.90
N LEU A 151 4.91 14.64 6.23
CA LEU A 151 3.46 14.53 6.17
C LEU A 151 3.01 14.23 4.75
N TRP A 152 2.10 13.31 4.64
CA TRP A 152 1.56 12.86 3.37
C TRP A 152 0.04 12.74 3.48
N ASP A 153 -0.65 13.46 2.60
CA ASP A 153 -2.09 13.44 2.50
C ASP A 153 -2.54 12.49 1.40
N PHE A 154 -3.57 11.71 1.66
CA PHE A 154 -4.14 10.82 0.66
C PHE A 154 -4.85 11.66 -0.43
N PRO A 155 -4.45 11.56 -1.71
CA PRO A 155 -5.01 12.40 -2.77
C PRO A 155 -6.43 11.94 -3.13
N LEU A 156 -7.44 12.53 -2.49
CA LEU A 156 -8.85 12.28 -2.81
C LEU A 156 -9.26 12.89 -4.16
N GLY A 157 -8.52 13.90 -4.63
CA GLY A 157 -8.85 14.70 -5.80
C GLY A 157 -9.72 15.91 -5.46
N ASP A 158 -9.93 16.80 -6.43
CA ASP A 158 -10.66 18.07 -6.25
C ASP A 158 -12.12 17.95 -6.64
N THR A 159 -12.43 17.17 -7.68
CA THR A 159 -13.80 17.01 -8.19
C THR A 159 -14.62 16.02 -7.33
N ALA A 160 -15.95 16.20 -7.30
CA ALA A 160 -16.85 15.30 -6.58
C ALA A 160 -16.74 13.84 -7.09
N THR A 161 -16.53 13.65 -8.40
CA THR A 161 -16.37 12.32 -8.99
C THR A 161 -15.06 11.67 -8.53
N ALA A 162 -13.94 12.40 -8.58
CA ALA A 162 -12.65 11.91 -8.13
C ALA A 162 -12.68 11.56 -6.62
N LYS A 163 -13.22 12.47 -5.80
CA LYS A 163 -13.42 12.22 -4.35
C LYS A 163 -14.21 10.94 -4.10
N THR A 164 -15.31 10.74 -4.84
CA THR A 164 -16.13 9.52 -4.68
C THR A 164 -15.35 8.27 -5.07
N ILE A 165 -14.67 8.28 -6.23
CA ILE A 165 -13.86 7.13 -6.70
C ILE A 165 -12.77 6.80 -5.67
N MET A 166 -12.01 7.80 -5.23
CA MET A 166 -10.89 7.59 -4.32
C MET A 166 -11.34 7.23 -2.90
N THR A 167 -12.47 7.75 -2.42
CA THR A 167 -13.07 7.34 -1.15
C THR A 167 -13.48 5.87 -1.19
N VAL A 168 -14.21 5.44 -2.21
CA VAL A 168 -14.60 4.02 -2.38
C VAL A 168 -13.35 3.13 -2.53
N TYR A 169 -12.35 3.60 -3.27
CA TYR A 169 -11.09 2.91 -3.38
C TYR A 169 -10.41 2.75 -2.02
N ALA A 170 -10.19 3.83 -1.29
CA ALA A 170 -9.46 3.82 -0.02
C ALA A 170 -10.16 3.01 1.07
N VAL A 171 -11.51 3.09 1.14
CA VAL A 171 -12.27 2.44 2.21
C VAL A 171 -12.59 0.98 1.90
N VAL A 172 -12.82 0.62 0.63
CA VAL A 172 -13.32 -0.71 0.28
C VAL A 172 -12.34 -1.49 -0.59
N LEU A 173 -11.95 -0.93 -1.75
CA LEU A 173 -11.20 -1.68 -2.74
C LEU A 173 -9.75 -1.90 -2.34
N ALA A 174 -9.06 -0.87 -1.85
CA ALA A 174 -7.67 -1.00 -1.41
C ALA A 174 -7.52 -2.01 -0.27
N PRO A 175 -8.29 -1.96 0.84
CA PRO A 175 -8.23 -3.00 1.87
C PRO A 175 -8.46 -4.42 1.33
N VAL A 176 -9.42 -4.62 0.43
CA VAL A 176 -9.66 -5.94 -0.16
C VAL A 176 -8.48 -6.41 -0.99
N ILE A 177 -7.98 -5.55 -1.90
CA ILE A 177 -6.84 -5.85 -2.76
C ILE A 177 -5.60 -6.14 -1.91
N GLU A 178 -5.28 -5.27 -0.97
CA GLU A 178 -4.09 -5.36 -0.13
C GLU A 178 -4.10 -6.59 0.78
N GLU A 179 -5.25 -6.94 1.38
CA GLU A 179 -5.34 -8.16 2.16
C GLU A 179 -5.17 -9.41 1.29
N ILE A 180 -5.69 -9.43 0.05
CA ILE A 180 -5.45 -10.52 -0.90
C ILE A 180 -3.94 -10.62 -1.23
N LEU A 181 -3.28 -9.49 -1.50
CA LEU A 181 -1.86 -9.44 -1.83
C LEU A 181 -1.00 -9.93 -0.67
N PHE A 182 -1.17 -9.31 0.50
CA PHE A 182 -0.25 -9.47 1.63
C PHE A 182 -0.62 -10.61 2.56
N ARG A 183 -1.90 -10.76 2.98
CA ARG A 183 -2.35 -11.81 3.91
C ARG A 183 -2.82 -13.06 3.17
N GLY A 184 -3.27 -12.89 1.93
CA GLY A 184 -3.58 -14.00 1.03
C GLY A 184 -2.31 -14.63 0.46
N TYR A 185 -1.75 -14.00 -0.56
CA TYR A 185 -0.68 -14.60 -1.37
C TYR A 185 0.69 -14.58 -0.71
N LEU A 186 1.20 -13.41 -0.25
CA LEU A 186 2.55 -13.32 0.29
C LEU A 186 2.70 -14.12 1.60
N LEU A 187 1.88 -13.80 2.59
CA LEU A 187 1.91 -14.51 3.87
C LEU A 187 1.64 -15.99 3.66
N GLY A 188 0.60 -16.35 2.90
CA GLY A 188 0.26 -17.74 2.60
C GLY A 188 1.40 -18.52 1.95
N GLY A 189 2.11 -17.92 1.00
CA GLY A 189 3.26 -18.53 0.34
C GLY A 189 4.51 -18.63 1.21
N LEU A 190 4.70 -17.70 2.15
CA LEU A 190 5.84 -17.66 3.06
C LEU A 190 5.67 -18.53 4.32
N ARG A 191 4.44 -18.90 4.72
CA ARG A 191 4.17 -19.70 5.93
C ARG A 191 4.91 -21.03 5.99
N ARG A 192 5.23 -21.62 4.85
CA ARG A 192 6.07 -22.84 4.79
C ARG A 192 7.46 -22.67 5.38
N TYR A 193 7.90 -21.43 5.59
CA TYR A 193 9.19 -21.07 6.19
C TYR A 193 9.06 -20.57 7.63
N GLY A 194 7.85 -20.67 8.20
CA GLY A 194 7.50 -20.27 9.56
C GLY A 194 6.48 -19.13 9.60
N ASP A 195 5.57 -19.19 10.54
CA ASP A 195 4.49 -18.20 10.66
C ASP A 195 5.04 -16.82 11.06
N ARG A 196 6.00 -16.75 12.00
CA ARG A 196 6.62 -15.46 12.38
C ARG A 196 7.37 -14.83 11.22
N PHE A 197 8.16 -15.62 10.49
CA PHE A 197 8.85 -15.15 9.30
C PHE A 197 7.87 -14.60 8.26
N ALA A 198 6.77 -15.30 7.99
CA ALA A 198 5.76 -14.90 7.03
C ALA A 198 5.05 -13.61 7.46
N VAL A 199 4.65 -13.50 8.74
CA VAL A 199 3.98 -12.30 9.28
C VAL A 199 4.91 -11.09 9.19
N VAL A 200 6.14 -11.19 9.68
CA VAL A 200 7.10 -10.07 9.69
C VAL A 200 7.46 -9.65 8.27
N SER A 201 7.78 -10.60 7.39
CA SER A 201 8.15 -10.27 6.00
C SER A 201 7.00 -9.65 5.22
N SER A 202 5.78 -10.19 5.37
CA SER A 202 4.58 -9.61 4.73
C SER A 202 4.27 -8.21 5.26
N ALA A 203 4.42 -7.97 6.57
CA ALA A 203 4.18 -6.67 7.19
C ALA A 203 5.22 -5.63 6.77
N LEU A 204 6.50 -6.00 6.69
CA LEU A 204 7.56 -5.11 6.18
C LEU A 204 7.31 -4.71 4.73
N LEU A 205 6.97 -5.68 3.87
CA LEU A 205 6.66 -5.39 2.46
C LEU A 205 5.39 -4.54 2.32
N PHE A 206 4.40 -4.74 3.20
CA PHE A 206 3.20 -3.93 3.27
C PHE A 206 3.51 -2.47 3.66
N GLY A 207 4.32 -2.26 4.69
CA GLY A 207 4.78 -0.92 5.06
C GLY A 207 5.56 -0.23 3.94
N LEU A 208 6.53 -0.94 3.33
CA LEU A 208 7.35 -0.41 2.23
C LEU A 208 6.53 -0.05 0.99
N MET A 209 5.44 -0.75 0.72
CA MET A 209 4.55 -0.48 -0.42
C MET A 209 3.96 0.93 -0.38
N HIS A 210 3.75 1.52 0.80
CA HIS A 210 3.16 2.85 0.94
C HIS A 210 4.07 3.99 0.45
N GLY A 211 5.38 3.76 0.32
CA GLY A 211 6.32 4.67 -0.33
C GLY A 211 6.55 6.00 0.38
N ASN A 212 6.06 6.18 1.62
CA ASN A 212 6.28 7.39 2.43
C ASN A 212 6.48 7.04 3.91
N LEU A 213 7.21 7.91 4.63
CA LEU A 213 7.58 7.66 6.03
C LEU A 213 6.39 7.78 6.98
N SER A 214 5.46 8.71 6.73
CA SER A 214 4.33 8.95 7.64
C SER A 214 3.41 7.73 7.75
N GLN A 215 3.21 7.00 6.66
CA GLN A 215 2.40 5.78 6.64
C GLN A 215 3.17 4.50 6.94
N PHE A 216 4.50 4.49 6.71
CA PHE A 216 5.31 3.27 6.84
C PHE A 216 5.15 2.59 8.21
N LEU A 217 5.31 3.35 9.29
CA LEU A 217 5.26 2.79 10.64
C LEU A 217 3.87 2.27 10.98
N SER A 218 2.83 3.03 10.67
CA SER A 218 1.43 2.62 10.86
C SER A 218 1.11 1.37 10.05
N ALA A 219 1.43 1.35 8.77
CA ALA A 219 1.19 0.21 7.89
C ALA A 219 1.97 -1.04 8.34
N LEU A 220 3.24 -0.89 8.77
CA LEU A 220 4.03 -1.98 9.33
C LEU A 220 3.34 -2.58 10.57
N CYS A 221 2.94 -1.74 11.53
CA CYS A 221 2.32 -2.19 12.78
C CYS A 221 0.94 -2.81 12.54
N ILE A 222 0.11 -2.21 11.70
CA ILE A 222 -1.16 -2.79 11.23
C ILE A 222 -0.89 -4.10 10.50
N GLY A 223 0.15 -4.13 9.67
CA GLY A 223 0.62 -5.30 8.95
C GLY A 223 0.94 -6.49 9.84
N LEU A 224 1.65 -6.25 10.93
CA LEU A 224 1.97 -7.27 11.93
C LEU A 224 0.70 -7.78 12.63
N LEU A 225 -0.19 -6.89 13.05
CA LEU A 225 -1.43 -7.26 13.73
C LEU A 225 -2.37 -8.06 12.82
N LEU A 226 -2.63 -7.60 11.60
CA LEU A 226 -3.49 -8.30 10.65
C LEU A 226 -2.86 -9.61 10.17
N GLY A 227 -1.53 -9.65 10.00
CA GLY A 227 -0.80 -10.88 9.70
C GLY A 227 -0.93 -11.91 10.80
N TYR A 228 -0.78 -11.51 12.07
CA TYR A 228 -1.01 -12.35 13.23
C TYR A 228 -2.48 -12.84 13.28
N ALA A 229 -3.44 -11.92 13.10
CA ALA A 229 -4.87 -12.25 13.08
C ALA A 229 -5.21 -13.24 11.94
N ARG A 230 -4.59 -13.09 10.76
CA ARG A 230 -4.73 -14.03 9.64
C ARG A 230 -4.27 -15.44 9.97
N VAL A 231 -3.13 -15.56 10.64
CA VAL A 231 -2.63 -16.87 11.09
C VAL A 231 -3.53 -17.45 12.16
N ARG A 232 -3.95 -16.63 13.11
CA ARG A 232 -4.73 -17.04 14.30
C ARG A 232 -6.17 -17.44 13.97
N TYR A 233 -6.85 -16.66 13.13
CA TYR A 233 -8.26 -16.87 12.79
C TYR A 233 -8.46 -17.66 11.49
N GLY A 234 -7.43 -17.80 10.67
CA GLY A 234 -7.53 -18.48 9.39
C GLY A 234 -8.40 -17.75 8.35
N SER A 235 -8.97 -16.60 8.67
CA SER A 235 -9.93 -15.87 7.83
C SER A 235 -9.34 -14.64 7.20
N LEU A 236 -9.39 -14.54 5.87
CA LEU A 236 -9.02 -13.35 5.13
C LEU A 236 -10.10 -12.25 5.25
N LEU A 237 -11.37 -12.64 5.31
CA LEU A 237 -12.49 -11.70 5.47
C LEU A 237 -12.43 -10.90 6.77
N VAL A 238 -12.01 -11.52 7.87
CA VAL A 238 -11.85 -10.80 9.16
C VAL A 238 -10.81 -9.69 9.02
N CYS A 239 -9.70 -9.95 8.31
CA CYS A 239 -8.66 -8.95 8.05
C CYS A 239 -9.18 -7.84 7.12
N MET A 240 -9.89 -8.18 6.04
CA MET A 240 -10.48 -7.22 5.10
C MET A 240 -11.46 -6.28 5.81
N PHE A 241 -12.39 -6.81 6.61
CA PHE A 241 -13.35 -5.97 7.34
C PHE A 241 -12.66 -5.10 8.39
N ALA A 242 -11.66 -5.61 9.08
CA ALA A 242 -10.92 -4.82 10.08
C ALA A 242 -10.10 -3.70 9.42
N HIS A 243 -9.47 -3.98 8.28
CA HIS A 243 -8.73 -3.00 7.51
C HIS A 243 -9.65 -1.92 6.93
N ALA A 244 -10.73 -2.33 6.26
CA ALA A 244 -11.75 -1.40 5.74
C ALA A 244 -12.37 -0.53 6.85
N GLY A 245 -12.66 -1.12 8.00
CA GLY A 245 -13.14 -0.39 9.17
C GLY A 245 -12.13 0.63 9.71
N ASN A 246 -10.85 0.30 9.73
CA ASN A 246 -9.79 1.26 10.07
C ASN A 246 -9.75 2.44 9.09
N ASN A 247 -9.77 2.16 7.77
CA ASN A 247 -9.69 3.22 6.76
C ASN A 247 -10.94 4.11 6.78
N LEU A 248 -12.11 3.52 6.98
CA LEU A 248 -13.36 4.28 7.15
C LEU A 248 -13.33 5.21 8.37
N LEU A 249 -12.86 4.69 9.52
CA LEU A 249 -12.75 5.48 10.75
C LEU A 249 -11.67 6.55 10.64
N ALA A 250 -10.51 6.25 10.05
CA ALA A 250 -9.46 7.24 9.83
C ALA A 250 -9.97 8.40 8.96
N LEU A 251 -10.59 8.09 7.80
CA LEU A 251 -11.19 9.11 6.94
C LEU A 251 -12.31 9.89 7.64
N GLY A 252 -13.10 9.23 8.51
CA GLY A 252 -14.12 9.89 9.32
C GLY A 252 -13.53 10.84 10.36
N LEU A 253 -12.39 10.49 10.94
CA LEU A 253 -11.69 11.35 11.90
C LEU A 253 -11.12 12.61 11.25
N ASP A 254 -10.65 12.52 9.99
CA ASP A 254 -10.15 13.68 9.24
C ASP A 254 -11.25 14.75 8.97
N LEU A 255 -12.52 14.37 9.09
CA LEU A 255 -13.67 15.28 8.96
C LEU A 255 -14.04 15.98 10.27
N LEU A 256 -13.46 15.59 11.40
CA LEU A 256 -13.75 16.11 12.72
C LEU A 256 -12.71 17.17 13.13
N PRO A 257 -13.07 18.08 14.06
CA PRO A 257 -12.07 18.96 14.67
C PRO A 257 -10.94 18.17 15.34
N ASP A 258 -9.70 18.68 15.27
CA ASP A 258 -8.49 18.00 15.75
C ASP A 258 -8.61 17.49 17.20
N TRP A 259 -9.21 18.30 18.10
CA TRP A 259 -9.40 17.90 19.49
C TRP A 259 -10.37 16.72 19.64
N THR A 260 -11.41 16.63 18.79
CA THR A 260 -12.36 15.51 18.79
C THR A 260 -11.67 14.25 18.29
N SER A 261 -10.92 14.36 17.20
CA SER A 261 -10.14 13.26 16.60
C SER A 261 -9.12 12.72 17.60
N LEU A 262 -8.45 13.61 18.35
CA LEU A 262 -7.53 13.22 19.41
C LEU A 262 -8.24 12.46 20.54
N ILE A 263 -9.40 12.93 21.01
CA ILE A 263 -10.18 12.24 22.06
C ILE A 263 -10.59 10.85 21.60
N VAL A 264 -11.12 10.73 20.38
CA VAL A 264 -11.53 9.43 19.81
C VAL A 264 -10.32 8.51 19.69
N MET A 265 -9.19 9.01 19.22
CA MET A 265 -7.95 8.23 19.08
C MET A 265 -7.44 7.73 20.45
N LEU A 266 -7.44 8.60 21.48
CA LEU A 266 -7.05 8.21 22.84
C LEU A 266 -8.01 7.16 23.42
N ALA A 267 -9.31 7.28 23.16
CA ALA A 267 -10.31 6.28 23.54
C ALA A 267 -10.05 4.94 22.84
N MET A 268 -9.74 4.95 21.53
CA MET A 268 -9.39 3.73 20.79
C MET A 268 -8.12 3.07 21.33
N ILE A 269 -7.12 3.84 21.73
CA ILE A 269 -5.91 3.33 22.39
C ILE A 269 -6.28 2.70 23.76
N GLY A 270 -7.06 3.40 24.56
CA GLY A 270 -7.47 2.92 25.89
C GLY A 270 -8.24 1.60 25.83
N LEU A 271 -9.15 1.46 24.85
CA LEU A 271 -9.91 0.22 24.62
C LEU A 271 -9.08 -0.86 23.92
N GLY A 272 -8.18 -0.49 23.01
CA GLY A 272 -7.42 -1.42 22.19
C GLY A 272 -6.28 -2.10 22.91
N VAL A 273 -5.58 -1.40 23.84
CA VAL A 273 -4.46 -1.97 24.60
C VAL A 273 -4.86 -3.22 25.39
N PRO A 274 -5.96 -3.25 26.17
CA PRO A 274 -6.42 -4.46 26.84
C PRO A 274 -6.75 -5.60 25.87
N LEU A 275 -7.41 -5.29 24.75
CA LEU A 275 -7.76 -6.27 23.72
C LEU A 275 -6.51 -6.87 23.06
N LEU A 276 -5.52 -6.03 22.75
CA LEU A 276 -4.24 -6.44 22.17
C LEU A 276 -3.46 -7.33 23.17
N ARG A 277 -3.38 -6.93 24.44
CA ARG A 277 -2.76 -7.75 25.49
C ARG A 277 -3.44 -9.11 25.65
N ARG A 278 -4.78 -9.14 25.56
CA ARG A 278 -5.53 -10.39 25.60
C ARG A 278 -5.20 -11.27 24.39
N LEU A 279 -5.23 -10.71 23.17
CA LEU A 279 -4.91 -11.43 21.94
C LEU A 279 -3.51 -12.04 21.99
N LEU A 280 -2.51 -11.31 22.49
CA LEU A 280 -1.13 -11.77 22.60
C LEU A 280 -0.92 -12.81 23.72
N ARG A 281 -1.76 -12.81 24.75
CA ARG A 281 -1.72 -13.81 25.85
C ARG A 281 -2.43 -15.11 25.51
N GLU A 282 -3.39 -15.07 24.59
CA GLU A 282 -4.05 -16.27 24.10
C GLU A 282 -3.01 -17.10 23.33
N LYS A 283 -2.49 -18.15 23.98
CA LYS A 283 -1.45 -19.04 23.44
C LYS A 283 -1.89 -19.63 22.09
N GLY A 284 -1.45 -19.02 21.02
CA GLY A 284 -1.41 -19.61 19.68
C GLY A 284 0.06 -19.60 19.28
N GLU A 285 0.75 -20.72 19.39
CA GLU A 285 2.15 -20.80 19.01
C GLU A 285 2.22 -20.57 17.50
N LEU A 286 2.83 -19.45 17.10
CA LEU A 286 3.27 -19.27 15.72
C LEU A 286 4.38 -20.29 15.48
N SER A 287 4.24 -21.10 14.44
CA SER A 287 5.27 -22.07 14.07
C SER A 287 6.55 -21.34 13.66
N ASP A 288 7.68 -21.77 14.22
CA ASP A 288 8.98 -21.27 13.82
C ASP A 288 9.85 -22.41 13.27
N PRO A 289 10.53 -22.19 12.16
CA PRO A 289 11.60 -23.07 11.73
C PRO A 289 12.81 -22.91 12.67
N ALA A 290 13.71 -23.90 12.69
CA ALA A 290 14.98 -23.78 13.38
C ALA A 290 15.68 -22.46 13.00
N GLU A 291 16.25 -21.75 13.98
CA GLU A 291 16.81 -20.39 13.85
C GLU A 291 17.80 -20.25 12.68
N LEU A 292 18.63 -21.26 12.45
CA LEU A 292 19.58 -21.31 11.33
C LEU A 292 18.87 -21.33 9.95
N GLN A 293 17.70 -21.96 9.87
CA GLN A 293 16.91 -22.02 8.63
C GLN A 293 16.23 -20.67 8.37
N ALA A 294 15.72 -20.01 9.42
CA ALA A 294 15.10 -18.68 9.32
C ALA A 294 16.09 -17.63 8.78
N GLN A 295 17.34 -17.63 9.29
CA GLN A 295 18.38 -16.71 8.80
C GLN A 295 18.73 -16.92 7.32
N ARG A 296 18.88 -18.19 6.88
CA ARG A 296 19.17 -18.52 5.48
C ARG A 296 18.03 -18.12 4.54
N VAL A 297 16.79 -18.32 4.97
CA VAL A 297 15.59 -17.95 4.22
C VAL A 297 15.46 -16.43 4.14
N GLY A 298 15.62 -15.73 5.27
CA GLY A 298 15.58 -14.27 5.33
C GLY A 298 16.60 -13.63 4.39
N ARG A 299 17.88 -14.04 4.48
CA ARG A 299 18.92 -13.52 3.58
C ARG A 299 18.59 -13.72 2.10
N ARG A 300 18.00 -14.85 1.72
CA ARG A 300 17.65 -15.15 0.32
C ARG A 300 16.41 -14.40 -0.15
N LEU A 301 15.47 -14.08 0.75
CA LEU A 301 14.33 -13.22 0.43
C LEU A 301 14.77 -11.78 0.18
N TRP A 302 15.55 -11.22 1.10
CA TRP A 302 15.87 -9.79 1.10
C TRP A 302 17.05 -9.39 0.21
N LEU A 303 17.98 -10.33 -0.08
CA LEU A 303 19.19 -10.06 -0.88
C LEU A 303 19.13 -10.65 -2.30
N ASN A 304 17.97 -11.02 -2.84
CA ASN A 304 17.87 -11.39 -4.25
C ASN A 304 17.72 -10.14 -5.13
N VAL A 305 18.19 -10.23 -6.37
CA VAL A 305 18.23 -9.08 -7.30
C VAL A 305 16.86 -8.38 -7.47
N PRO A 306 15.74 -9.08 -7.74
CA PRO A 306 14.45 -8.41 -7.84
C PRO A 306 14.03 -7.68 -6.56
N MET A 307 14.34 -8.22 -5.37
CA MET A 307 14.03 -7.58 -4.10
C MET A 307 14.90 -6.33 -3.89
N VAL A 308 16.19 -6.41 -4.21
CA VAL A 308 17.08 -5.24 -4.11
C VAL A 308 16.59 -4.12 -5.03
N ILE A 309 16.17 -4.44 -6.26
CA ILE A 309 15.59 -3.45 -7.18
C ILE A 309 14.31 -2.84 -6.56
N TYR A 310 13.41 -3.67 -6.01
CA TYR A 310 12.21 -3.18 -5.34
C TYR A 310 12.55 -2.26 -4.16
N LEU A 311 13.50 -2.64 -3.32
CA LEU A 311 13.94 -1.84 -2.17
C LEU A 311 14.54 -0.49 -2.60
N LEU A 312 15.29 -0.45 -3.71
CA LEU A 312 15.80 0.81 -4.27
C LEU A 312 14.66 1.70 -4.79
N ILE A 313 13.63 1.12 -5.43
CA ILE A 313 12.43 1.85 -5.84
C ILE A 313 11.70 2.40 -4.61
N ALA A 314 11.47 1.59 -3.58
CA ALA A 314 10.84 2.02 -2.35
C ALA A 314 11.65 3.15 -1.68
N LEU A 315 12.97 3.01 -1.56
CA LEU A 315 13.84 4.05 -0.99
C LEU A 315 13.74 5.36 -1.78
N ARG A 316 13.71 5.31 -3.12
CA ARG A 316 13.49 6.49 -3.95
C ARG A 316 12.12 7.12 -3.68
N GLN A 317 11.06 6.32 -3.53
CA GLN A 317 9.71 6.82 -3.20
C GLN A 317 9.71 7.52 -1.84
N PHE A 318 10.31 6.91 -0.81
CA PHE A 318 10.47 7.51 0.50
C PHE A 318 11.22 8.86 0.44
N ALA A 319 12.31 8.92 -0.33
CA ALA A 319 13.05 10.16 -0.52
C ALA A 319 12.24 11.24 -1.26
N ALA A 320 11.45 10.84 -2.26
CA ALA A 320 10.59 11.74 -3.03
C ALA A 320 9.37 12.25 -2.22
N ALA A 321 8.98 11.54 -1.18
CA ALA A 321 7.89 11.93 -0.28
C ALA A 321 8.34 12.88 0.85
N VAL A 322 9.65 13.14 0.98
CA VAL A 322 10.19 14.18 1.88
C VAL A 322 10.19 15.50 1.13
N LEU A 323 9.36 16.45 1.56
CA LEU A 323 9.18 17.73 0.88
C LEU A 323 9.82 18.86 1.68
N PRO A 324 10.41 19.90 1.02
CA PRO A 324 10.89 21.08 1.73
C PRO A 324 9.69 21.83 2.35
N LEU A 325 9.90 22.37 3.56
CA LEU A 325 8.98 23.33 4.15
C LEU A 325 9.12 24.64 3.37
N GLY A 326 8.00 25.15 2.81
CA GLY A 326 7.95 26.38 2.02
C GLY A 326 8.26 27.63 2.85
#